data_4d55859c60aeb5c18078ef24dc9d8ddd
#
_entry.id   4d55859c60aeb5c18078ef24dc9d8ddd
#
_cell.length_a   1.000
_cell.length_b   1.000
_cell.length_c   1.000
_cell.angle_alpha   90.00
_cell.angle_beta   90.00
_cell.angle_gamma   90.00
#
_symmetry.space_group_name_H-M   'P 1'
#
loop_
_entity.id
_entity.type
_entity.pdbx_description
1 polymer ?
#
loop_
_entity_poly.entity_id
_entity_poly.type
_entity_poly.pdbx_seq_one_letter_code
_entity_poly.pdbx_strand_id
1 'polypeptide(L)'
;MSGRAGSEAAASRLARLIEEADSVVALTGAGISVPSGIPDFRSPGTGLWANVNPIEVAHIEAFRRDPARFWSFYGQRFQTLEVKQPNRAHAALVELERAGLLDAVITQNIDRLHARAGTENLVEVHGSIAHSSCLVCGLRYELEDVRVRIDGDAERVPRCDCGAPLKPGVVLFGELLPVEAFGRAEALADGADLMLCIGSSLEVYPVAGLPEITLAAAGRIAIVTQGSTPFDRQAAVRMGGDVVSELAAVLDALGLASAQAPTGEGPPPGL
;
A
#
# COMPACT_ATOMS: atom_id res chain seq x y z
N MET A 1 -0.76 24.25 21.35
CA MET A 1 0.29 23.61 22.19
C MET A 1 -0.14 22.23 22.71
N SER A 2 -1.42 21.97 22.97
CA SER A 2 -1.92 20.68 23.49
C SER A 2 -1.77 19.49 22.52
N GLY A 3 -1.91 19.69 21.20
CA GLY A 3 -1.86 18.61 20.22
C GLY A 3 -0.46 18.00 20.04
N ARG A 4 0.60 18.82 20.10
CA ARG A 4 1.98 18.34 19.90
C ARG A 4 2.47 17.48 21.07
N ALA A 5 2.20 17.87 22.29
CA ALA A 5 2.53 17.08 23.47
C ALA A 5 1.79 15.73 23.51
N GLY A 6 0.54 15.68 22.99
CA GLY A 6 -0.21 14.44 22.88
C GLY A 6 0.36 13.47 21.82
N SER A 7 0.82 14.01 20.68
CA SER A 7 1.47 13.20 19.62
C SER A 7 2.83 12.66 20.10
N GLU A 8 3.66 13.46 20.76
CA GLU A 8 4.95 13.00 21.31
C GLU A 8 4.78 11.89 22.37
N ALA A 9 3.76 11.99 23.23
CA ALA A 9 3.46 10.96 24.20
C ALA A 9 2.95 9.65 23.54
N ALA A 10 2.16 9.77 22.46
CA ALA A 10 1.68 8.62 21.70
C ALA A 10 2.85 7.95 20.93
N ALA A 11 3.74 8.73 20.32
CA ALA A 11 4.94 8.22 19.64
C ALA A 11 5.86 7.46 20.61
N SER A 12 6.13 8.02 21.80
CA SER A 12 6.94 7.35 22.84
C SER A 12 6.26 6.06 23.36
N ARG A 13 4.92 6.03 23.40
CA ARG A 13 4.19 4.81 23.78
C ARG A 13 4.28 3.76 22.66
N LEU A 14 4.14 4.16 21.41
CA LEU A 14 4.27 3.25 20.26
C LEU A 14 5.69 2.69 20.14
N ALA A 15 6.71 3.53 20.33
CA ALA A 15 8.10 3.11 20.36
C ALA A 15 8.34 1.98 21.38
N ARG A 16 7.86 2.15 22.61
CA ARG A 16 7.95 1.09 23.65
C ARG A 16 7.22 -0.19 23.23
N LEU A 17 6.03 -0.08 22.62
CA LEU A 17 5.32 -1.27 22.14
C LEU A 17 6.09 -2.01 21.05
N ILE A 18 6.81 -1.29 20.18
CA ILE A 18 7.67 -1.86 19.14
C ILE A 18 8.89 -2.55 19.78
N GLU A 19 9.54 -1.92 20.78
CA GLU A 19 10.69 -2.51 21.48
C GLU A 19 10.33 -3.74 22.35
N GLU A 20 9.10 -3.79 22.86
CA GLU A 20 8.61 -4.90 23.70
C GLU A 20 8.09 -6.10 22.89
N ALA A 21 7.81 -5.94 21.61
CA ALA A 21 7.26 -6.98 20.75
C ALA A 21 8.37 -7.85 20.17
N ASP A 22 8.19 -9.16 20.19
CA ASP A 22 9.06 -10.11 19.49
C ASP A 22 8.76 -10.16 17.99
N SER A 23 7.52 -9.81 17.58
CA SER A 23 7.11 -9.73 16.17
C SER A 23 6.23 -8.51 15.90
N VAL A 24 6.68 -7.68 14.94
CA VAL A 24 5.98 -6.47 14.49
C VAL A 24 5.69 -6.54 13.00
N VAL A 25 4.44 -6.33 12.62
CA VAL A 25 4.02 -6.31 11.20
C VAL A 25 3.31 -4.99 10.90
N ALA A 26 3.60 -4.39 9.75
CA ALA A 26 2.86 -3.21 9.28
C ALA A 26 1.80 -3.59 8.24
N LEU A 27 0.56 -3.11 8.42
CA LEU A 27 -0.52 -3.14 7.42
C LEU A 27 -0.73 -1.74 6.88
N THR A 28 -0.42 -1.50 5.61
CA THR A 28 -0.48 -0.17 5.01
C THR A 28 -1.60 -0.02 3.97
N GLY A 29 -2.16 1.18 3.88
CA GLY A 29 -3.16 1.56 2.88
C GLY A 29 -2.80 2.87 2.17
N ALA A 30 -3.70 3.38 1.33
CA ALA A 30 -3.43 4.52 0.45
C ALA A 30 -3.00 5.80 1.16
N GLY A 31 -3.37 5.98 2.43
CA GLY A 31 -3.00 7.13 3.24
C GLY A 31 -1.49 7.32 3.41
N ILE A 32 -0.68 6.22 3.39
CA ILE A 32 0.78 6.33 3.47
C ILE A 32 1.36 6.97 2.20
N SER A 33 0.68 6.86 1.06
CA SER A 33 1.13 7.37 -0.25
C SER A 33 0.61 8.78 -0.57
N VAL A 34 -0.30 9.34 0.25
CA VAL A 34 -0.81 10.71 0.05
C VAL A 34 0.31 11.76 0.05
N PRO A 35 1.30 11.72 0.96
CA PRO A 35 2.42 12.66 0.91
C PRO A 35 3.32 12.52 -0.33
N SER A 36 3.24 11.40 -1.06
CA SER A 36 3.88 11.20 -2.37
C SER A 36 3.09 11.83 -3.52
N GLY A 37 1.94 12.47 -3.23
CA GLY A 37 1.04 13.08 -4.21
C GLY A 37 0.17 12.04 -4.94
N ILE A 38 -0.12 10.91 -4.31
CA ILE A 38 -1.11 9.93 -4.76
C ILE A 38 -2.36 10.11 -3.91
N PRO A 39 -3.50 10.54 -4.49
CA PRO A 39 -4.73 10.67 -3.72
C PRO A 39 -5.17 9.31 -3.19
N ASP A 40 -5.65 9.28 -1.97
CA ASP A 40 -6.32 8.10 -1.45
C ASP A 40 -7.68 7.89 -2.15
N PHE A 41 -8.39 6.84 -1.74
CA PHE A 41 -9.63 6.46 -2.41
C PHE A 41 -10.87 7.18 -1.88
N ARG A 42 -10.89 7.60 -0.59
CA ARG A 42 -12.12 7.97 0.12
C ARG A 42 -12.13 9.31 0.80
N SER A 43 -11.01 10.00 0.90
CA SER A 43 -10.97 11.32 1.54
C SER A 43 -12.00 12.27 0.94
N PRO A 44 -12.80 12.96 1.76
CA PRO A 44 -13.83 13.88 1.27
C PRO A 44 -13.24 14.93 0.33
N GLY A 45 -13.76 15.00 -0.88
CA GLY A 45 -13.39 16.01 -1.89
C GLY A 45 -12.09 15.74 -2.66
N THR A 46 -11.19 14.91 -2.16
CA THR A 46 -9.88 14.60 -2.81
C THR A 46 -9.72 13.13 -3.16
N GLY A 47 -10.49 12.24 -2.55
CA GLY A 47 -10.42 10.81 -2.79
C GLY A 47 -10.83 10.44 -4.22
N LEU A 48 -10.20 9.42 -4.76
CA LEU A 48 -10.41 8.97 -6.15
C LEU A 48 -11.87 8.65 -6.45
N TRP A 49 -12.58 8.07 -5.48
CA TRP A 49 -14.00 7.67 -5.64
C TRP A 49 -15.00 8.81 -5.41
N ALA A 50 -14.53 10.03 -5.10
CA ALA A 50 -15.43 11.17 -4.92
C ALA A 50 -16.27 11.49 -6.18
N ASN A 51 -15.69 11.24 -7.38
CA ASN A 51 -16.31 11.57 -8.65
C ASN A 51 -16.48 10.38 -9.61
N VAL A 52 -16.13 9.17 -9.18
CA VAL A 52 -16.13 7.97 -10.03
C VAL A 52 -16.67 6.78 -9.25
N ASN A 53 -17.65 6.08 -9.82
CA ASN A 53 -18.15 4.83 -9.24
C ASN A 53 -17.11 3.71 -9.44
N PRO A 54 -16.51 3.17 -8.35
CA PRO A 54 -15.48 2.15 -8.46
C PRO A 54 -15.94 0.88 -9.18
N ILE A 55 -17.22 0.51 -9.09
CA ILE A 55 -17.76 -0.67 -9.77
C ILE A 55 -17.77 -0.50 -11.28
N GLU A 56 -17.90 0.72 -11.78
CA GLU A 56 -17.93 0.98 -13.22
C GLU A 56 -16.54 0.96 -13.86
N VAL A 57 -15.48 1.25 -13.10
CA VAL A 57 -14.12 1.44 -13.64
C VAL A 57 -13.09 0.46 -13.08
N ALA A 58 -13.34 -0.14 -11.92
CA ALA A 58 -12.38 -0.97 -11.19
C ALA A 58 -12.89 -2.40 -10.92
N HIS A 59 -13.94 -2.84 -11.60
CA HIS A 59 -14.48 -4.21 -11.47
C HIS A 59 -14.01 -5.09 -12.62
N ILE A 60 -13.77 -6.39 -12.37
CA ILE A 60 -13.31 -7.33 -13.41
C ILE A 60 -14.29 -7.41 -14.58
N GLU A 61 -15.59 -7.35 -14.34
CA GLU A 61 -16.60 -7.36 -15.42
C GLU A 61 -16.60 -6.06 -16.23
N ALA A 62 -16.20 -4.92 -15.66
CA ALA A 62 -16.02 -3.69 -16.41
C ALA A 62 -14.86 -3.83 -17.40
N PHE A 63 -13.74 -4.40 -16.94
CA PHE A 63 -12.60 -4.74 -17.81
C PHE A 63 -12.99 -5.71 -18.92
N ARG A 64 -13.71 -6.81 -18.61
CA ARG A 64 -14.13 -7.82 -19.58
C ARG A 64 -15.08 -7.28 -20.64
N ARG A 65 -16.00 -6.40 -20.24
CA ARG A 65 -17.01 -5.83 -21.12
C ARG A 65 -16.46 -4.76 -22.05
N ASP A 66 -15.59 -3.91 -21.55
CA ASP A 66 -15.03 -2.75 -22.29
C ASP A 66 -13.59 -2.46 -21.86
N PRO A 67 -12.61 -3.21 -22.38
CA PRO A 67 -11.20 -2.99 -22.08
C PRO A 67 -10.69 -1.59 -22.47
N ALA A 68 -11.25 -0.98 -23.53
CA ALA A 68 -10.84 0.35 -23.96
C ALA A 68 -11.23 1.43 -22.93
N ARG A 69 -12.48 1.40 -22.48
CA ARG A 69 -12.94 2.28 -21.40
C ARG A 69 -12.15 2.05 -20.10
N PHE A 70 -11.87 0.80 -19.74
CA PHE A 70 -11.07 0.45 -18.57
C PHE A 70 -9.66 1.06 -18.67
N TRP A 71 -8.96 0.83 -19.78
CA TRP A 71 -7.60 1.34 -19.99
C TRP A 71 -7.54 2.85 -20.17
N SER A 72 -8.57 3.49 -20.72
CA SER A 72 -8.65 4.96 -20.74
C SER A 72 -8.61 5.58 -19.34
N PHE A 73 -9.17 4.90 -18.34
CA PHE A 73 -9.13 5.32 -16.95
C PHE A 73 -7.81 4.91 -16.27
N TYR A 74 -7.41 3.64 -16.39
CA TYR A 74 -6.24 3.11 -15.68
C TYR A 74 -4.91 3.47 -16.33
N GLY A 75 -4.85 3.61 -17.65
CA GLY A 75 -3.60 3.91 -18.35
C GLY A 75 -2.97 5.23 -17.89
N GLN A 76 -3.76 6.30 -17.78
CA GLN A 76 -3.31 7.58 -17.24
C GLN A 76 -2.87 7.48 -15.77
N ARG A 77 -3.61 6.70 -14.99
CA ARG A 77 -3.29 6.49 -13.57
C ARG A 77 -1.97 5.76 -13.39
N PHE A 78 -1.70 4.72 -14.16
CA PHE A 78 -0.44 3.99 -14.09
C PHE A 78 0.75 4.86 -14.45
N GLN A 79 0.65 5.68 -15.50
CA GLN A 79 1.67 6.68 -15.84
C GLN A 79 1.92 7.66 -14.68
N THR A 80 0.85 8.10 -14.01
CA THR A 80 0.96 8.98 -12.85
C THR A 80 1.64 8.29 -11.66
N LEU A 81 1.30 7.03 -11.35
CA LEU A 81 1.88 6.29 -10.22
C LEU A 81 3.38 6.03 -10.42
N GLU A 82 3.80 5.76 -11.65
CA GLU A 82 5.17 5.41 -11.97
C GLU A 82 6.18 6.54 -11.67
N VAL A 83 5.80 7.79 -11.89
CA VAL A 83 6.68 8.95 -11.63
C VAL A 83 6.73 9.37 -10.16
N LYS A 84 5.83 8.82 -9.32
CA LYS A 84 5.80 9.15 -7.89
C LYS A 84 6.97 8.49 -7.17
N GLN A 85 7.46 9.19 -6.14
CA GLN A 85 8.58 8.73 -5.32
C GLN A 85 8.09 8.31 -3.93
N PRO A 86 8.74 7.32 -3.30
CA PRO A 86 8.52 7.04 -1.89
C PRO A 86 8.72 8.30 -1.04
N ASN A 87 7.91 8.46 -0.03
CA ASN A 87 8.07 9.54 0.94
C ASN A 87 8.74 9.02 2.24
N ARG A 88 8.95 9.93 3.20
CA ARG A 88 9.61 9.61 4.46
C ARG A 88 8.87 8.56 5.32
N ALA A 89 7.56 8.39 5.14
CA ALA A 89 6.83 7.35 5.85
C ALA A 89 7.18 5.94 5.33
N HIS A 90 7.37 5.78 4.01
CA HIS A 90 7.88 4.54 3.43
C HIS A 90 9.32 4.26 3.91
N ALA A 91 10.18 5.29 3.90
CA ALA A 91 11.54 5.17 4.38
C ALA A 91 11.60 4.83 5.88
N ALA A 92 10.69 5.34 6.69
CA ALA A 92 10.61 5.03 8.11
C ALA A 92 10.36 3.52 8.36
N LEU A 93 9.50 2.88 7.57
CA LEU A 93 9.28 1.44 7.68
C LEU A 93 10.52 0.64 7.26
N VAL A 94 11.26 1.09 6.27
CA VAL A 94 12.55 0.48 5.88
C VAL A 94 13.58 0.60 7.02
N GLU A 95 13.65 1.75 7.71
CA GLU A 95 14.55 1.90 8.85
C GLU A 95 14.16 1.00 10.02
N LEU A 96 12.87 0.82 10.30
CA LEU A 96 12.40 -0.14 11.30
C LEU A 96 12.77 -1.58 10.90
N GLU A 97 12.61 -1.97 9.64
CA GLU A 97 12.99 -3.28 9.10
C GLU A 97 14.50 -3.51 9.24
N ARG A 98 15.32 -2.53 8.86
CA ARG A 98 16.80 -2.59 8.99
C ARG A 98 17.27 -2.67 10.43
N ALA A 99 16.55 -2.04 11.35
CA ALA A 99 16.83 -2.11 12.78
C ALA A 99 16.39 -3.44 13.43
N GLY A 100 15.73 -4.33 12.67
CA GLY A 100 15.15 -5.57 13.18
C GLY A 100 13.92 -5.36 14.08
N LEU A 101 13.25 -4.21 13.93
CA LEU A 101 12.07 -3.82 14.68
C LEU A 101 10.76 -3.93 13.87
N LEU A 102 10.84 -4.42 12.64
CA LEU A 102 9.70 -4.67 11.75
C LEU A 102 10.00 -5.91 10.89
N ASP A 103 9.17 -6.94 10.99
CA ASP A 103 9.38 -8.20 10.28
C ASP A 103 8.87 -8.17 8.85
N ALA A 104 7.75 -7.47 8.60
CA ALA A 104 7.14 -7.42 7.28
C ALA A 104 6.23 -6.20 7.10
N VAL A 105 6.06 -5.81 5.84
CA VAL A 105 5.03 -4.87 5.40
C VAL A 105 3.99 -5.59 4.55
N ILE A 106 2.74 -5.61 5.00
CA ILE A 106 1.57 -6.01 4.23
C ILE A 106 0.97 -4.74 3.64
N THR A 107 0.85 -4.65 2.33
CA THR A 107 0.29 -3.44 1.71
C THR A 107 -0.93 -3.72 0.85
N GLN A 108 -1.94 -2.85 0.98
CA GLN A 108 -3.09 -2.77 0.10
C GLN A 108 -2.80 -1.96 -1.17
N ASN A 109 -1.67 -1.25 -1.18
CA ASN A 109 -1.30 -0.35 -2.26
C ASN A 109 -0.71 -1.12 -3.44
N ILE A 110 -0.96 -0.60 -4.65
CA ILE A 110 -0.49 -1.15 -5.92
C ILE A 110 0.60 -0.29 -6.56
N ASP A 111 1.03 0.77 -5.87
CA ASP A 111 1.85 1.87 -6.39
C ASP A 111 3.36 1.59 -6.44
N ARG A 112 3.82 0.45 -5.89
CA ARG A 112 5.21 0.02 -5.80
C ARG A 112 6.11 0.89 -4.89
N LEU A 113 5.55 1.84 -4.12
CA LEU A 113 6.38 2.77 -3.35
C LEU A 113 7.14 2.08 -2.22
N HIS A 114 6.57 1.05 -1.58
CA HIS A 114 7.30 0.25 -0.58
C HIS A 114 8.51 -0.48 -1.19
N ALA A 115 8.32 -1.18 -2.31
CA ALA A 115 9.41 -1.86 -3.02
C ALA A 115 10.50 -0.86 -3.46
N ARG A 116 10.09 0.32 -3.97
CA ARG A 116 11.02 1.38 -4.40
C ARG A 116 11.71 2.10 -3.23
N ALA A 117 11.12 2.07 -2.03
CA ALA A 117 11.77 2.55 -0.81
C ALA A 117 12.85 1.59 -0.31
N GLY A 118 12.82 0.32 -0.74
CA GLY A 118 13.75 -0.72 -0.32
C GLY A 118 13.22 -1.66 0.76
N THR A 119 11.88 -1.73 0.94
CA THR A 119 11.27 -2.76 1.81
C THR A 119 11.58 -4.15 1.26
N GLU A 120 12.19 -5.02 2.07
CA GLU A 120 12.63 -6.36 1.68
C GLU A 120 11.52 -7.40 1.88
N ASN A 121 10.87 -7.39 3.04
CA ASN A 121 9.81 -8.34 3.36
C ASN A 121 8.43 -7.72 3.09
N LEU A 122 8.06 -7.64 1.80
CA LEU A 122 6.84 -7.00 1.31
C LEU A 122 5.78 -8.02 0.85
N VAL A 123 4.52 -7.81 1.25
CA VAL A 123 3.36 -8.58 0.81
C VAL A 123 2.34 -7.65 0.17
N GLU A 124 2.23 -7.67 -1.17
CA GLU A 124 1.28 -6.86 -1.95
C GLU A 124 -0.04 -7.63 -2.12
N VAL A 125 -0.98 -7.51 -1.16
CA VAL A 125 -2.22 -8.32 -1.13
C VAL A 125 -3.23 -7.98 -2.22
N HIS A 126 -3.13 -6.79 -2.82
CA HIS A 126 -3.94 -6.38 -3.97
C HIS A 126 -3.16 -6.42 -5.28
N GLY A 127 -2.02 -7.11 -5.31
CA GLY A 127 -1.15 -7.15 -6.48
C GLY A 127 -0.42 -5.84 -6.71
N SER A 128 0.10 -5.65 -7.92
CA SER A 128 0.97 -4.52 -8.26
C SER A 128 0.80 -4.09 -9.70
N ILE A 129 1.02 -2.79 -9.97
CA ILE A 129 1.10 -2.27 -11.34
C ILE A 129 2.38 -2.70 -12.08
N ALA A 130 3.29 -3.42 -11.42
CA ALA A 130 4.57 -3.83 -11.99
C ALA A 130 4.42 -4.66 -13.28
N HIS A 131 3.28 -5.30 -13.46
CA HIS A 131 3.03 -6.17 -14.61
C HIS A 131 1.56 -6.17 -15.02
N SER A 132 1.31 -6.76 -16.20
CA SER A 132 -0.03 -7.13 -16.67
C SER A 132 -0.02 -8.55 -17.21
N SER A 133 -1.17 -9.22 -17.21
CA SER A 133 -1.29 -10.60 -17.67
C SER A 133 -2.43 -10.77 -18.64
N CYS A 134 -2.28 -11.70 -19.57
CA CYS A 134 -3.32 -12.11 -20.48
C CYS A 134 -4.24 -13.11 -19.81
N LEU A 135 -5.55 -12.83 -19.73
CA LEU A 135 -6.52 -13.74 -19.16
C LEU A 135 -6.82 -14.95 -20.07
N VAL A 136 -6.38 -14.94 -21.33
CA VAL A 136 -6.64 -16.00 -22.31
C VAL A 136 -5.51 -17.03 -22.34
N CYS A 137 -4.24 -16.56 -22.46
CA CYS A 137 -3.09 -17.46 -22.62
C CYS A 137 -2.13 -17.46 -21.40
N GLY A 138 -2.38 -16.63 -20.38
CA GLY A 138 -1.59 -16.57 -19.16
C GLY A 138 -0.24 -15.82 -19.28
N LEU A 139 0.16 -15.36 -20.47
CA LEU A 139 1.42 -14.61 -20.63
C LEU A 139 1.40 -13.35 -19.77
N ARG A 140 2.53 -13.10 -19.14
CA ARG A 140 2.80 -11.94 -18.30
C ARG A 140 3.75 -10.98 -19.03
N TYR A 141 3.50 -9.69 -18.86
CA TYR A 141 4.28 -8.59 -19.42
C TYR A 141 4.65 -7.62 -18.32
N GLU A 142 5.89 -7.21 -18.27
CA GLU A 142 6.36 -6.19 -17.32
C GLU A 142 5.83 -4.80 -17.71
N LEU A 143 5.80 -3.88 -16.77
CA LEU A 143 5.18 -2.56 -16.94
C LEU A 143 5.71 -1.81 -18.18
N GLU A 144 7.00 -1.89 -18.46
CA GLU A 144 7.62 -1.24 -19.63
C GLU A 144 7.06 -1.78 -20.95
N ASP A 145 6.93 -3.11 -21.08
CA ASP A 145 6.33 -3.75 -22.26
C ASP A 145 4.86 -3.33 -22.43
N VAL A 146 4.14 -3.25 -21.31
CA VAL A 146 2.73 -2.80 -21.31
C VAL A 146 2.61 -1.36 -21.81
N ARG A 147 3.54 -0.47 -21.45
CA ARG A 147 3.55 0.93 -21.92
C ARG A 147 3.77 0.99 -23.43
N VAL A 148 4.78 0.28 -23.94
CA VAL A 148 5.04 0.22 -25.39
C VAL A 148 3.79 -0.27 -26.13
N ARG A 149 3.08 -1.25 -25.60
CA ARG A 149 1.85 -1.79 -26.19
C ARG A 149 0.68 -0.80 -26.12
N ILE A 150 0.55 -0.03 -25.03
CA ILE A 150 -0.45 1.06 -24.92
C ILE A 150 -0.18 2.14 -25.99
N ASP A 151 1.07 2.54 -26.15
CA ASP A 151 1.44 3.60 -27.11
C ASP A 151 1.32 3.16 -28.56
N GLY A 152 1.51 1.86 -28.83
CA GLY A 152 1.39 1.26 -30.17
C GLY A 152 -0.05 0.91 -30.59
N ASP A 153 -1.05 0.99 -29.71
CA ASP A 153 -2.45 0.65 -30.00
C ASP A 153 -3.32 1.90 -30.17
N ALA A 154 -4.13 1.95 -31.23
CA ALA A 154 -4.97 3.11 -31.55
C ALA A 154 -6.05 3.40 -30.49
N GLU A 155 -6.53 2.37 -29.80
CA GLU A 155 -7.48 2.46 -28.68
C GLU A 155 -6.77 2.60 -27.32
N ARG A 156 -5.41 2.60 -27.33
CA ARG A 156 -4.56 2.61 -26.12
C ARG A 156 -4.85 1.45 -25.17
N VAL A 157 -5.19 0.29 -25.73
CA VAL A 157 -5.41 -0.96 -25.01
C VAL A 157 -4.17 -1.85 -25.20
N PRO A 158 -3.40 -2.15 -24.15
CA PRO A 158 -2.27 -3.07 -24.31
C PRO A 158 -2.78 -4.45 -24.64
N ARG A 159 -2.30 -5.02 -25.74
CA ARG A 159 -2.71 -6.35 -26.21
C ARG A 159 -1.58 -7.36 -26.06
N CYS A 160 -1.98 -8.57 -25.70
CA CYS A 160 -1.12 -9.75 -25.70
C CYS A 160 -0.74 -10.14 -27.14
N ASP A 161 0.32 -10.92 -27.32
CA ASP A 161 0.69 -11.49 -28.64
C ASP A 161 -0.41 -12.40 -29.22
N CYS A 162 -1.31 -12.94 -28.38
CA CYS A 162 -2.50 -13.67 -28.84
C CYS A 162 -3.66 -12.74 -29.28
N GLY A 163 -3.50 -11.42 -29.23
CA GLY A 163 -4.50 -10.41 -29.59
C GLY A 163 -5.45 -10.00 -28.47
N ALA A 164 -5.53 -10.74 -27.37
CA ALA A 164 -6.40 -10.41 -26.24
C ALA A 164 -5.91 -9.19 -25.44
N PRO A 165 -6.81 -8.38 -24.83
CA PRO A 165 -6.40 -7.28 -23.97
C PRO A 165 -5.67 -7.79 -22.74
N LEU A 166 -4.64 -7.08 -22.29
CA LEU A 166 -3.92 -7.35 -21.06
C LEU A 166 -4.67 -6.77 -19.86
N LYS A 167 -4.78 -7.56 -18.80
CA LYS A 167 -5.30 -7.12 -17.52
C LYS A 167 -4.13 -6.71 -16.61
N PRO A 168 -4.18 -5.55 -15.94
CA PRO A 168 -3.13 -5.17 -14.99
C PRO A 168 -3.05 -6.17 -13.83
N GLY A 169 -1.86 -6.37 -13.30
CA GLY A 169 -1.56 -7.30 -12.21
C GLY A 169 -2.13 -6.89 -10.84
N VAL A 170 -3.15 -6.04 -10.84
CA VAL A 170 -3.84 -5.58 -9.63
C VAL A 170 -5.15 -6.31 -9.45
N VAL A 171 -5.56 -6.53 -8.20
CA VAL A 171 -6.86 -7.13 -7.88
C VAL A 171 -7.96 -6.11 -8.12
N LEU A 172 -8.91 -6.45 -8.99
CA LEU A 172 -10.09 -5.65 -9.27
C LEU A 172 -11.26 -6.11 -8.37
N PHE A 173 -12.25 -5.25 -8.16
CA PHE A 173 -13.48 -5.67 -7.50
C PHE A 173 -14.10 -6.85 -8.25
N GLY A 174 -14.60 -7.85 -7.49
CA GLY A 174 -15.11 -9.11 -8.02
C GLY A 174 -14.06 -10.18 -8.28
N GLU A 175 -12.77 -9.92 -8.05
CA GLU A 175 -11.71 -10.92 -8.06
C GLU A 175 -11.37 -11.40 -6.65
N LEU A 176 -10.86 -12.63 -6.55
CA LEU A 176 -10.25 -13.15 -5.33
C LEU A 176 -8.85 -12.53 -5.15
N LEU A 177 -8.45 -12.37 -3.89
CA LEU A 177 -7.07 -12.02 -3.58
C LEU A 177 -6.12 -13.15 -4.00
N PRO A 178 -4.85 -12.85 -4.34
CA PRO A 178 -3.84 -13.86 -4.60
C PRO A 178 -3.66 -14.77 -3.38
N VAL A 179 -3.94 -16.06 -3.54
CA VAL A 179 -3.99 -17.03 -2.43
C VAL A 179 -2.70 -17.05 -1.62
N GLU A 180 -1.56 -17.07 -2.29
CA GLU A 180 -0.24 -17.11 -1.62
C GLU A 180 0.02 -15.80 -0.83
N ALA A 181 -0.24 -14.64 -1.44
CA ALA A 181 -0.01 -13.34 -0.80
C ALA A 181 -0.95 -13.15 0.40
N PHE A 182 -2.23 -13.50 0.25
CA PHE A 182 -3.19 -13.33 1.33
C PHE A 182 -2.97 -14.35 2.46
N GLY A 183 -2.70 -15.62 2.14
CA GLY A 183 -2.34 -16.63 3.15
C GLY A 183 -1.07 -16.27 3.93
N ARG A 184 -0.06 -15.66 3.27
CA ARG A 184 1.12 -15.11 3.94
C ARG A 184 0.74 -13.94 4.86
N ALA A 185 -0.13 -13.05 4.41
CA ALA A 185 -0.60 -11.92 5.22
C ALA A 185 -1.38 -12.38 6.46
N GLU A 186 -2.22 -13.42 6.33
CA GLU A 186 -2.93 -14.03 7.47
C GLU A 186 -1.96 -14.67 8.46
N ALA A 187 -0.95 -15.43 8.00
CA ALA A 187 0.06 -16.03 8.85
C ALA A 187 0.90 -14.98 9.61
N LEU A 188 1.28 -13.88 8.93
CA LEU A 188 1.97 -12.75 9.56
C LEU A 188 1.09 -12.04 10.60
N ALA A 189 -0.20 -11.89 10.32
CA ALA A 189 -1.16 -11.28 11.26
C ALA A 189 -1.38 -12.15 12.49
N ASP A 190 -1.44 -13.48 12.34
CA ASP A 190 -1.62 -14.45 13.43
C ASP A 190 -0.38 -14.52 14.33
N GLY A 191 0.81 -14.39 13.75
CA GLY A 191 2.08 -14.40 14.51
C GLY A 191 2.52 -13.07 15.09
N ALA A 192 1.84 -11.97 14.81
CA ALA A 192 2.27 -10.64 15.24
C ALA A 192 1.89 -10.32 16.68
N ASP A 193 2.86 -9.95 17.52
CA ASP A 193 2.63 -9.34 18.83
C ASP A 193 2.10 -7.91 18.71
N LEU A 194 2.49 -7.22 17.62
CA LEU A 194 2.05 -5.87 17.31
C LEU A 194 1.81 -5.68 15.81
N MET A 195 0.61 -5.27 15.43
CA MET A 195 0.31 -4.82 14.07
C MET A 195 0.18 -3.31 14.00
N LEU A 196 0.98 -2.68 13.13
CA LEU A 196 0.95 -1.25 12.82
C LEU A 196 0.01 -1.00 11.64
N CYS A 197 -1.20 -0.49 11.87
CA CYS A 197 -2.16 -0.13 10.83
C CYS A 197 -1.93 1.32 10.37
N ILE A 198 -1.35 1.51 9.18
CA ILE A 198 -0.85 2.82 8.74
C ILE A 198 -1.57 3.26 7.46
N GLY A 199 -2.17 4.45 7.49
CA GLY A 199 -2.80 5.06 6.31
C GLY A 199 -3.95 4.26 5.70
N SER A 200 -4.66 3.47 6.51
CA SER A 200 -5.80 2.67 6.08
C SER A 200 -7.05 2.99 6.90
N SER A 201 -8.21 3.07 6.23
CA SER A 201 -9.51 3.15 6.92
C SER A 201 -9.96 1.80 7.52
N LEU A 202 -9.30 0.69 7.14
CA LEU A 202 -9.63 -0.68 7.57
C LEU A 202 -11.09 -1.07 7.28
N GLU A 203 -11.58 -0.77 6.06
CA GLU A 203 -12.96 -1.01 5.62
C GLU A 203 -13.06 -1.96 4.42
N VAL A 204 -11.93 -2.32 3.77
CA VAL A 204 -11.92 -3.18 2.57
C VAL A 204 -11.59 -4.61 2.95
N TYR A 205 -12.62 -5.43 3.04
CA TYR A 205 -12.48 -6.86 3.30
C TYR A 205 -12.06 -7.64 2.04
N PRO A 206 -11.31 -8.76 2.22
CA PRO A 206 -10.99 -9.40 3.50
C PRO A 206 -9.78 -8.80 4.25
N VAL A 207 -8.97 -7.94 3.63
CA VAL A 207 -7.73 -7.39 4.21
C VAL A 207 -8.00 -6.58 5.50
N ALA A 208 -9.13 -5.90 5.57
CA ALA A 208 -9.56 -5.18 6.78
C ALA A 208 -9.77 -6.10 8.01
N GLY A 209 -9.86 -7.42 7.82
CA GLY A 209 -9.95 -8.41 8.90
C GLY A 209 -8.61 -8.81 9.52
N LEU A 210 -7.47 -8.49 8.91
CA LEU A 210 -6.14 -8.85 9.44
C LEU A 210 -5.89 -8.35 10.87
N PRO A 211 -6.28 -7.11 11.26
CA PRO A 211 -6.17 -6.68 12.66
C PRO A 211 -6.99 -7.53 13.64
N GLU A 212 -8.12 -8.11 13.22
CA GLU A 212 -8.91 -9.01 14.05
C GLU A 212 -8.16 -10.31 14.32
N ILE A 213 -7.40 -10.83 13.34
CA ILE A 213 -6.57 -12.02 13.49
C ILE A 213 -5.49 -11.77 14.55
N THR A 214 -4.76 -10.65 14.47
CA THR A 214 -3.76 -10.27 15.46
C THR A 214 -4.36 -10.13 16.87
N LEU A 215 -5.51 -9.47 16.99
CA LEU A 215 -6.20 -9.34 18.28
C LEU A 215 -6.67 -10.69 18.84
N ALA A 216 -7.15 -11.60 17.97
CA ALA A 216 -7.59 -12.94 18.37
C ALA A 216 -6.42 -13.82 18.84
N ALA A 217 -5.22 -13.61 18.28
CA ALA A 217 -3.98 -14.24 18.71
C ALA A 217 -3.33 -13.60 19.96
N ALA A 218 -4.07 -12.70 20.66
CA ALA A 218 -3.61 -11.95 21.82
C ALA A 218 -2.53 -10.88 21.54
N GLY A 219 -2.26 -10.59 20.27
CA GLY A 219 -1.44 -9.46 19.85
C GLY A 219 -2.14 -8.11 20.07
N ARG A 220 -1.44 -7.04 19.81
CA ARG A 220 -1.91 -5.66 19.93
C ARG A 220 -1.94 -4.99 18.56
N ILE A 221 -2.76 -3.96 18.40
CA ILE A 221 -2.75 -3.11 17.21
C ILE A 221 -2.45 -1.66 17.58
N ALA A 222 -1.72 -0.97 16.72
CA ALA A 222 -1.53 0.47 16.77
C ALA A 222 -1.99 1.09 15.45
N ILE A 223 -2.68 2.23 15.51
CA ILE A 223 -3.26 2.87 14.32
C ILE A 223 -2.62 4.23 14.11
N VAL A 224 -2.06 4.43 12.91
CA VAL A 224 -1.46 5.68 12.44
C VAL A 224 -2.18 6.11 11.16
N THR A 225 -3.28 6.80 11.29
CA THR A 225 -4.08 7.30 10.15
C THR A 225 -4.94 8.49 10.53
N GLN A 226 -5.22 9.36 9.57
CA GLN A 226 -6.24 10.39 9.72
C GLN A 226 -7.64 9.76 9.59
N GLY A 227 -8.65 10.36 10.20
CA GLY A 227 -10.00 9.81 10.21
C GLY A 227 -10.17 8.63 11.18
N SER A 228 -11.38 8.12 11.31
CA SER A 228 -11.73 7.00 12.19
C SER A 228 -11.59 5.66 11.48
N THR A 229 -11.39 4.61 12.28
CA THR A 229 -11.42 3.22 11.82
C THR A 229 -12.36 2.39 12.70
N PRO A 230 -12.83 1.23 12.23
CA PRO A 230 -13.61 0.29 13.06
C PRO A 230 -12.87 -0.19 14.30
N PHE A 231 -11.54 -0.08 14.31
CA PHE A 231 -10.65 -0.63 15.35
C PHE A 231 -10.12 0.42 16.34
N ASP A 232 -10.54 1.68 16.27
CA ASP A 232 -10.03 2.77 17.13
C ASP A 232 -10.12 2.45 18.62
N ARG A 233 -11.16 1.71 19.04
CA ARG A 233 -11.37 1.35 20.47
C ARG A 233 -10.49 0.21 20.95
N GLN A 234 -10.02 -0.67 20.04
CA GLN A 234 -9.14 -1.79 20.32
C GLN A 234 -7.65 -1.41 20.21
N ALA A 235 -7.36 -0.26 19.60
CA ALA A 235 -5.99 0.18 19.39
C ALA A 235 -5.29 0.48 20.74
N ALA A 236 -4.12 -0.14 20.96
CA ALA A 236 -3.25 0.16 22.08
C ALA A 236 -2.70 1.60 21.99
N VAL A 237 -2.44 2.07 20.76
CA VAL A 237 -2.06 3.46 20.46
C VAL A 237 -2.81 3.93 19.21
N ARG A 238 -3.28 5.19 19.26
CA ARG A 238 -3.91 5.88 18.13
C ARG A 238 -3.19 7.19 17.86
N MET A 239 -2.66 7.34 16.65
CA MET A 239 -2.01 8.56 16.15
C MET A 239 -2.79 9.06 14.92
N GLY A 240 -3.28 10.29 14.95
CA GLY A 240 -4.23 10.82 13.97
C GLY A 240 -3.69 11.99 13.15
N GLY A 241 -2.40 12.28 13.24
CA GLY A 241 -1.75 13.35 12.52
C GLY A 241 -1.32 12.97 11.09
N ASP A 242 -0.42 13.76 10.55
CA ASP A 242 0.24 13.47 9.27
C ASP A 242 1.16 12.25 9.40
N VAL A 243 1.01 11.27 8.50
CA VAL A 243 1.70 9.98 8.60
C VAL A 243 3.23 10.11 8.58
N VAL A 244 3.77 11.08 7.84
CA VAL A 244 5.23 11.33 7.79
C VAL A 244 5.71 11.86 9.13
N SER A 245 4.99 12.82 9.70
CA SER A 245 5.34 13.44 10.98
C SER A 245 5.19 12.44 12.13
N GLU A 246 4.13 11.62 12.12
CA GLU A 246 3.88 10.62 13.17
C GLU A 246 4.95 9.53 13.15
N LEU A 247 5.31 8.96 11.99
CA LEU A 247 6.36 7.94 11.92
C LEU A 247 7.75 8.50 12.20
N ALA A 248 8.04 9.77 11.83
CA ALA A 248 9.28 10.43 12.21
C ALA A 248 9.40 10.54 13.74
N ALA A 249 8.32 10.93 14.44
CA ALA A 249 8.31 11.00 15.90
C ALA A 249 8.51 9.62 16.56
N VAL A 250 8.03 8.53 15.94
CA VAL A 250 8.28 7.15 16.40
C VAL A 250 9.75 6.78 16.24
N LEU A 251 10.37 7.07 15.08
CA LEU A 251 11.81 6.84 14.87
C LEU A 251 12.67 7.64 15.86
N ASP A 252 12.34 8.91 16.08
CA ASP A 252 13.04 9.75 17.05
C ASP A 252 12.94 9.17 18.47
N ALA A 253 11.76 8.66 18.85
CA ALA A 253 11.54 8.03 20.16
C ALA A 253 12.29 6.69 20.31
N LEU A 254 12.56 5.97 19.22
CA LEU A 254 13.39 4.76 19.18
C LEU A 254 14.89 5.07 19.07
N GLY A 255 15.29 6.35 18.96
CA GLY A 255 16.69 6.73 18.77
C GLY A 255 17.23 6.39 17.37
N LEU A 256 16.35 6.11 16.41
CA LEU A 256 16.71 5.87 15.02
C LEU A 256 16.81 7.21 14.27
N ALA A 257 17.79 7.32 13.36
CA ALA A 257 17.93 8.53 12.55
C ALA A 257 16.71 8.69 11.64
N SER A 258 16.19 9.93 11.55
CA SER A 258 15.13 10.25 10.59
C SER A 258 15.57 9.88 9.18
N ALA A 259 14.93 8.91 8.57
CA ALA A 259 15.23 8.47 7.21
C ALA A 259 15.10 9.63 6.22
N GLN A 260 16.16 9.92 5.48
CA GLN A 260 16.08 10.80 4.32
C GLN A 260 15.28 10.08 3.25
N ALA A 261 14.32 10.79 2.60
CA ALA A 261 13.67 10.24 1.43
C ALA A 261 14.74 9.81 0.43
N PRO A 262 14.62 8.62 -0.19
CA PRO A 262 15.59 8.19 -1.19
C PRO A 262 15.70 9.28 -2.26
N THR A 263 16.88 9.85 -2.41
CA THR A 263 17.18 10.77 -3.51
C THR A 263 17.07 9.95 -4.78
N GLY A 264 16.07 10.29 -5.63
CA GLY A 264 15.86 9.59 -6.89
C GLY A 264 17.03 9.76 -7.83
N GLU A 265 18.07 8.99 -7.65
CA GLU A 265 19.02 8.70 -8.71
C GLU A 265 18.33 7.68 -9.60
N GLY A 266 17.96 8.12 -10.81
CA GLY A 266 17.49 7.25 -11.87
C GLY A 266 18.52 6.14 -12.14
N PRO A 267 18.11 5.03 -12.77
CA PRO A 267 19.05 3.97 -13.12
C PRO A 267 20.24 4.55 -13.87
N PRO A 268 21.47 4.06 -13.61
CA PRO A 268 22.65 4.53 -14.30
C PRO A 268 22.46 4.40 -15.82
N PRO A 269 22.91 5.37 -16.62
CA PRO A 269 22.83 5.26 -18.07
C PRO A 269 23.68 4.06 -18.52
N GLY A 270 23.07 3.15 -19.18
CA GLY A 270 23.48 2.03 -19.98
C GLY A 270 24.89 1.43 -19.84
N LEU A 271 24.90 0.13 -19.64
CA LEU A 271 25.86 -0.78 -20.26
C LEU A 271 25.10 -1.74 -21.17
#